data_7789caf0775b30ed4214f1e3b6cb4518
#
_entry.id   7789caf0775b30ed4214f1e3b6cb4518
#
_cell.length_a   1.000
_cell.length_b   1.000
_cell.length_c   1.000
_cell.angle_alpha   90.00
_cell.angle_beta   90.00
_cell.angle_gamma   90.00
#
_symmetry.space_group_name_H-M   'P 1'
#
loop_
_entity.id
_entity.type
_entity.pdbx_description
1 polymer ?
#
loop_
_entity_poly.entity_id
_entity_poly.type
_entity_poly.pdbx_seq_one_letter_code
_entity_poly.pdbx_strand_id
1 'polypeptide(L)'
;MGTNLTNLAYLVTIVTFILALRYLSSPAHARRGNQIGAVGMLIAIAVTFAHKGLTSWWAIVIGMLIGGGFGAVAARKVKMTAMPQMVALFNGVGGGAAALIALAELHRILPAPGTPKVDIGLSIVLSALIGSISFAGSMIAFAKLQELIGGRPITYAGQQYVNATLFLACVAAGIALVAGVQQEWLLWALAVGALLFGVLFVLPIGGADMPVVISLLNAFTGLAAAATGFELENNVLIVSGMLVGASGTLLTMKMGQAMNRSIANVLFGAFGQVSEQAAAVAAGEAGGTVRSASAEDVAVMLAYARKVVFVPGYGLAVAQAQHDVRALGDLLEAKGIEVTYAIHPVAGRMPGHMNVLLAEANVPYDQLKEMDEANSEFSRTYVAVVVGANDVVNPDARTNTSSPIYGMPILNVDEAQTVVVLKRSMNPGFAGIENPLFYNPKTVMLFGDAKASIVALVQDVKNA
;
A
#
# COMPACT_ATOMS: atom_id res chain seq x y z
N MET A 1 -23.34 -21.75 24.44
CA MET A 1 -23.28 -20.41 25.04
C MET A 1 -24.65 -19.78 24.90
N GLY A 2 -25.16 -19.02 25.87
CA GLY A 2 -26.47 -18.34 25.69
C GLY A 2 -26.32 -17.18 24.71
N THR A 3 -27.36 -16.90 23.90
CA THR A 3 -27.35 -15.84 22.88
C THR A 3 -26.87 -14.48 23.42
N ASN A 4 -27.26 -14.12 24.63
CA ASN A 4 -26.83 -12.85 25.24
C ASN A 4 -25.34 -12.78 25.54
N LEU A 5 -24.70 -13.89 25.94
CA LEU A 5 -23.25 -13.93 26.20
C LEU A 5 -22.44 -13.90 24.89
N THR A 6 -22.93 -14.55 23.85
CA THR A 6 -22.36 -14.47 22.51
C THR A 6 -22.38 -13.05 21.96
N ASN A 7 -23.53 -12.37 22.06
CA ASN A 7 -23.69 -10.99 21.62
C ASN A 7 -22.80 -10.02 22.42
N LEU A 8 -22.66 -10.22 23.73
CA LEU A 8 -21.77 -9.42 24.56
C LEU A 8 -20.30 -9.60 24.16
N ALA A 9 -19.87 -10.84 23.94
CA ALA A 9 -18.51 -11.12 23.49
C ALA A 9 -18.22 -10.54 22.09
N TYR A 10 -19.17 -10.59 21.18
CA TYR A 10 -19.06 -9.94 19.87
C TYR A 10 -19.01 -8.41 20.00
N LEU A 11 -19.78 -7.81 20.90
CA LEU A 11 -19.68 -6.39 21.19
C LEU A 11 -18.28 -6.00 21.69
N VAL A 12 -17.71 -6.78 22.61
CA VAL A 12 -16.33 -6.57 23.09
C VAL A 12 -15.33 -6.67 21.93
N THR A 13 -15.49 -7.66 21.04
CA THR A 13 -14.65 -7.80 19.83
C THR A 13 -14.73 -6.57 18.93
N ILE A 14 -15.93 -6.06 18.66
CA ILE A 14 -16.14 -4.85 17.86
C ILE A 14 -15.44 -3.65 18.49
N VAL A 15 -15.60 -3.47 19.79
CA VAL A 15 -14.93 -2.38 20.54
C VAL A 15 -13.42 -2.50 20.44
N THR A 16 -12.85 -3.72 20.57
CA THR A 16 -11.40 -3.92 20.41
C THR A 16 -10.93 -3.58 18.99
N PHE A 17 -11.69 -3.90 17.95
CA PHE A 17 -11.33 -3.55 16.57
C PHE A 17 -11.37 -2.03 16.31
N ILE A 18 -12.39 -1.33 16.85
CA ILE A 18 -12.46 0.14 16.78
C ILE A 18 -11.26 0.78 17.50
N LEU A 19 -10.93 0.28 18.69
CA LEU A 19 -9.76 0.76 19.43
C LEU A 19 -8.46 0.44 18.70
N ALA A 20 -8.33 -0.74 18.10
CA ALA A 20 -7.16 -1.12 17.30
C ALA A 20 -6.95 -0.12 16.15
N LEU A 21 -7.99 0.19 15.38
CA LEU A 21 -7.91 1.18 14.30
C LEU A 21 -7.50 2.58 14.82
N ARG A 22 -8.05 3.00 15.96
CA ARG A 22 -7.65 4.26 16.58
C ARG A 22 -6.17 4.29 16.96
N TYR A 23 -5.62 3.22 17.52
CA TYR A 23 -4.21 3.15 17.87
C TYR A 23 -3.31 2.99 16.63
N LEU A 24 -3.78 2.35 15.57
CA LEU A 24 -3.06 2.21 14.30
C LEU A 24 -2.92 3.53 13.53
N SER A 25 -3.71 4.55 13.86
CA SER A 25 -3.59 5.88 13.23
C SER A 25 -2.31 6.65 13.62
N SER A 26 -1.57 6.16 14.61
CA SER A 26 -0.29 6.77 15.04
C SER A 26 0.83 5.74 15.05
N PRO A 27 1.96 5.99 14.38
CA PRO A 27 3.12 5.08 14.36
C PRO A 27 3.60 4.70 15.77
N ALA A 28 3.62 5.64 16.70
CA ALA A 28 4.03 5.43 18.09
C ALA A 28 3.15 4.42 18.84
N HIS A 29 1.88 4.30 18.48
CA HIS A 29 0.90 3.44 19.14
C HIS A 29 0.50 2.21 18.33
N ALA A 30 0.95 2.09 17.08
CA ALA A 30 0.53 1.04 16.13
C ALA A 30 0.76 -0.38 16.68
N ARG A 31 1.87 -0.61 17.39
CA ARG A 31 2.15 -1.91 18.02
C ARG A 31 1.08 -2.30 19.05
N ARG A 32 0.61 -1.34 19.87
CA ARG A 32 -0.49 -1.58 20.82
C ARG A 32 -1.80 -1.83 20.09
N GLY A 33 -2.08 -1.09 19.02
CA GLY A 33 -3.24 -1.32 18.16
C GLY A 33 -3.29 -2.74 17.62
N ASN A 34 -2.19 -3.25 17.08
CA ASN A 34 -2.08 -4.63 16.61
C ASN A 34 -2.33 -5.66 17.73
N GLN A 35 -1.82 -5.43 18.93
CA GLN A 35 -2.04 -6.32 20.07
C GLN A 35 -3.53 -6.35 20.48
N ILE A 36 -4.17 -5.19 20.54
CA ILE A 36 -5.61 -5.08 20.85
C ILE A 36 -6.45 -5.79 19.78
N GLY A 37 -6.14 -5.58 18.49
CA GLY A 37 -6.80 -6.29 17.38
C GLY A 37 -6.62 -7.81 17.45
N ALA A 38 -5.42 -8.28 17.79
CA ALA A 38 -5.15 -9.71 17.96
C ALA A 38 -5.97 -10.32 19.10
N VAL A 39 -6.09 -9.62 20.23
CA VAL A 39 -6.96 -10.05 21.34
C VAL A 39 -8.42 -10.11 20.91
N GLY A 40 -8.91 -9.10 20.21
CA GLY A 40 -10.28 -9.10 19.66
C GLY A 40 -10.53 -10.28 18.73
N MET A 41 -9.58 -10.59 17.84
CA MET A 41 -9.66 -11.74 16.93
C MET A 41 -9.70 -13.06 17.70
N LEU A 42 -8.87 -13.22 18.73
CA LEU A 42 -8.89 -14.43 19.59
C LEU A 42 -10.25 -14.61 20.29
N ILE A 43 -10.84 -13.52 20.78
CA ILE A 43 -12.19 -13.55 21.38
C ILE A 43 -13.22 -14.00 20.33
N ALA A 44 -13.20 -13.40 19.13
CA ALA A 44 -14.11 -13.77 18.04
C ALA A 44 -14.02 -15.26 17.68
N ILE A 45 -12.80 -15.77 17.53
CA ILE A 45 -12.54 -17.20 17.22
C ILE A 45 -13.06 -18.09 18.36
N ALA A 46 -12.73 -17.78 19.62
CA ALA A 46 -13.18 -18.56 20.78
C ALA A 46 -14.70 -18.62 20.89
N VAL A 47 -15.38 -17.48 20.66
CA VAL A 47 -16.85 -17.41 20.66
C VAL A 47 -17.45 -18.23 19.51
N THR A 48 -16.85 -18.18 18.33
CA THR A 48 -17.30 -18.96 17.18
C THR A 48 -17.18 -20.47 17.45
N PHE A 49 -16.08 -20.91 18.09
CA PHE A 49 -15.93 -22.31 18.50
C PHE A 49 -16.91 -22.74 19.59
N ALA A 50 -17.31 -21.81 20.47
CA ALA A 50 -18.29 -22.09 21.51
C ALA A 50 -19.74 -22.08 20.98
N HIS A 51 -19.95 -21.71 19.70
CA HIS A 51 -21.29 -21.67 19.10
C HIS A 51 -21.79 -23.10 18.84
N LYS A 52 -23.06 -23.37 19.23
CA LYS A 52 -23.68 -24.66 19.00
C LYS A 52 -24.06 -24.75 17.52
N GLY A 53 -23.58 -25.78 16.84
CA GLY A 53 -23.91 -26.04 15.43
C GLY A 53 -22.73 -26.29 14.51
N LEU A 54 -21.50 -26.21 15.03
CA LEU A 54 -20.31 -26.61 14.26
C LEU A 54 -20.29 -28.15 14.11
N THR A 55 -20.48 -28.62 12.89
CA THR A 55 -20.47 -30.05 12.59
C THR A 55 -19.08 -30.56 12.19
N SER A 56 -18.25 -29.69 11.59
CA SER A 56 -16.94 -30.05 11.02
C SER A 56 -15.79 -29.25 11.64
N TRP A 57 -15.71 -29.23 12.96
CA TRP A 57 -14.66 -28.49 13.67
C TRP A 57 -13.23 -28.90 13.27
N TRP A 58 -13.01 -30.13 12.80
CA TRP A 58 -11.73 -30.60 12.29
C TRP A 58 -11.23 -29.80 11.09
N ALA A 59 -12.11 -29.49 10.15
CA ALA A 59 -11.75 -28.69 8.98
C ALA A 59 -11.29 -27.28 9.40
N ILE A 60 -11.95 -26.69 10.40
CA ILE A 60 -11.58 -25.40 10.95
C ILE A 60 -10.19 -25.46 11.61
N VAL A 61 -9.94 -26.48 12.44
CA VAL A 61 -8.63 -26.66 13.11
C VAL A 61 -7.52 -26.84 12.08
N ILE A 62 -7.72 -27.72 11.07
CA ILE A 62 -6.74 -27.92 10.01
C ILE A 62 -6.48 -26.63 9.25
N GLY A 63 -7.53 -25.88 8.86
CA GLY A 63 -7.41 -24.61 8.20
C GLY A 63 -6.64 -23.58 9.04
N MET A 64 -6.91 -23.52 10.34
CA MET A 64 -6.18 -22.64 11.28
C MET A 64 -4.71 -23.04 11.43
N LEU A 65 -4.40 -24.33 11.50
CA LEU A 65 -3.02 -24.82 11.59
C LEU A 65 -2.22 -24.50 10.32
N ILE A 66 -2.80 -24.75 9.15
CA ILE A 66 -2.17 -24.47 7.86
C ILE A 66 -2.03 -22.94 7.67
N GLY A 67 -3.13 -22.19 7.76
CA GLY A 67 -3.14 -20.75 7.53
C GLY A 67 -2.36 -19.97 8.59
N GLY A 68 -2.53 -20.33 9.88
CA GLY A 68 -1.80 -19.74 10.98
C GLY A 68 -0.31 -20.07 10.95
N GLY A 69 0.06 -21.31 10.60
CA GLY A 69 1.44 -21.71 10.41
C GLY A 69 2.12 -20.96 9.29
N PHE A 70 1.48 -20.88 8.11
CA PHE A 70 1.96 -20.08 6.97
C PHE A 70 2.09 -18.60 7.36
N GLY A 71 1.05 -18.02 7.96
CA GLY A 71 1.04 -16.61 8.38
C GLY A 71 2.13 -16.30 9.40
N ALA A 72 2.34 -17.17 10.40
CA ALA A 72 3.38 -16.99 11.41
C ALA A 72 4.80 -17.04 10.82
N VAL A 73 5.05 -17.95 9.87
CA VAL A 73 6.34 -18.04 9.17
C VAL A 73 6.54 -16.82 8.27
N ALA A 74 5.53 -16.43 7.50
CA ALA A 74 5.58 -15.29 6.63
C ALA A 74 5.84 -14.00 7.43
N ALA A 75 5.10 -13.75 8.51
CA ALA A 75 5.26 -12.56 9.36
C ALA A 75 6.68 -12.40 9.95
N ARG A 76 7.41 -13.51 10.14
CA ARG A 76 8.78 -13.47 10.69
C ARG A 76 9.87 -13.39 9.63
N LYS A 77 9.61 -13.91 8.41
CA LYS A 77 10.64 -14.03 7.35
C LYS A 77 10.54 -12.96 6.28
N VAL A 78 9.41 -12.28 6.18
CA VAL A 78 9.22 -11.26 5.14
C VAL A 78 10.08 -10.05 5.42
N LYS A 79 10.89 -9.67 4.43
CA LYS A 79 11.65 -8.42 4.46
C LYS A 79 10.72 -7.23 4.31
N MET A 80 11.08 -6.08 4.91
CA MET A 80 10.29 -4.85 4.84
C MET A 80 10.03 -4.41 3.38
N THR A 81 11.00 -4.62 2.50
CA THR A 81 10.86 -4.34 1.06
C THR A 81 9.82 -5.20 0.35
N ALA A 82 9.45 -6.36 0.93
CA ALA A 82 8.46 -7.29 0.40
C ALA A 82 7.08 -7.18 1.10
N MET A 83 6.91 -6.19 2.00
CA MET A 83 5.62 -5.97 2.69
C MET A 83 4.46 -5.70 1.74
N PRO A 84 4.59 -4.87 0.66
CA PRO A 84 3.49 -4.65 -0.26
C PRO A 84 3.00 -5.92 -0.93
N GLN A 85 3.92 -6.83 -1.31
CA GLN A 85 3.59 -8.12 -1.89
C GLN A 85 2.80 -8.99 -0.91
N MET A 86 3.23 -9.02 0.35
CA MET A 86 2.53 -9.77 1.39
C MET A 86 1.13 -9.23 1.67
N VAL A 87 0.99 -7.90 1.71
CA VAL A 87 -0.32 -7.25 1.88
C VAL A 87 -1.25 -7.64 0.72
N ALA A 88 -0.75 -7.59 -0.53
CA ALA A 88 -1.53 -8.00 -1.70
C ALA A 88 -1.95 -9.47 -1.61
N LEU A 89 -1.03 -10.38 -1.24
CA LEU A 89 -1.31 -11.81 -1.09
C LEU A 89 -2.39 -12.07 -0.04
N PHE A 90 -2.23 -11.53 1.17
CA PHE A 90 -3.19 -11.75 2.25
C PHE A 90 -4.54 -11.10 1.96
N ASN A 91 -4.55 -9.92 1.32
CA ASN A 91 -5.79 -9.31 0.86
C ASN A 91 -6.53 -10.22 -0.14
N GLY A 92 -5.79 -10.75 -1.11
CA GLY A 92 -6.35 -11.71 -2.07
C GLY A 92 -6.95 -12.93 -1.38
N VAL A 93 -6.20 -13.56 -0.47
CA VAL A 93 -6.71 -14.74 0.27
C VAL A 93 -7.98 -14.39 1.06
N GLY A 94 -8.03 -13.19 1.68
CA GLY A 94 -9.23 -12.71 2.39
C GLY A 94 -10.44 -12.56 1.45
N GLY A 95 -10.24 -11.92 0.30
CA GLY A 95 -11.29 -11.78 -0.73
C GLY A 95 -11.74 -13.14 -1.29
N GLY A 96 -10.78 -14.03 -1.54
CA GLY A 96 -11.06 -15.40 -1.98
C GLY A 96 -11.86 -16.22 -0.97
N ALA A 97 -11.56 -16.06 0.33
CA ALA A 97 -12.32 -16.71 1.40
C ALA A 97 -13.78 -16.25 1.41
N ALA A 98 -14.02 -14.93 1.33
CA ALA A 98 -15.39 -14.38 1.24
C ALA A 98 -16.12 -14.90 0.00
N ALA A 99 -15.47 -14.91 -1.16
CA ALA A 99 -16.05 -15.44 -2.40
C ALA A 99 -16.40 -16.93 -2.29
N LEU A 100 -15.52 -17.75 -1.73
CA LEU A 100 -15.77 -19.19 -1.57
C LEU A 100 -16.92 -19.48 -0.62
N ILE A 101 -17.06 -18.71 0.48
CA ILE A 101 -18.18 -18.83 1.42
C ILE A 101 -19.48 -18.50 0.67
N ALA A 102 -19.53 -17.37 -0.03
CA ALA A 102 -20.70 -16.95 -0.77
C ALA A 102 -21.09 -17.93 -1.89
N LEU A 103 -20.11 -18.47 -2.63
CA LEU A 103 -20.35 -19.49 -3.66
C LEU A 103 -20.88 -20.79 -3.06
N ALA A 104 -20.33 -21.23 -1.91
CA ALA A 104 -20.80 -22.40 -1.21
C ALA A 104 -22.25 -22.23 -0.70
N GLU A 105 -22.55 -21.05 -0.15
CA GLU A 105 -23.91 -20.75 0.35
C GLU A 105 -24.91 -20.64 -0.80
N LEU A 106 -24.53 -20.00 -1.90
CA LEU A 106 -25.38 -19.92 -3.09
C LEU A 106 -25.66 -21.30 -3.69
N HIS A 107 -24.63 -22.15 -3.79
CA HIS A 107 -24.79 -23.56 -4.23
C HIS A 107 -25.72 -24.34 -3.31
N ARG A 108 -25.69 -24.07 -2.00
CA ARG A 108 -26.58 -24.70 -1.00
C ARG A 108 -28.05 -24.29 -1.18
N ILE A 109 -28.27 -23.01 -1.51
CA ILE A 109 -29.63 -22.42 -1.60
C ILE A 109 -30.27 -22.71 -2.94
N LEU A 110 -29.53 -22.75 -4.04
CA LEU A 110 -30.08 -22.95 -5.42
C LEU A 110 -31.03 -24.16 -5.58
N PRO A 111 -30.74 -25.35 -5.01
CA PRO A 111 -31.64 -26.48 -5.15
C PRO A 111 -32.89 -26.45 -4.23
N ALA A 112 -32.94 -25.50 -3.29
CA ALA A 112 -34.07 -25.40 -2.36
C ALA A 112 -35.31 -24.81 -3.05
N PRO A 113 -36.52 -25.33 -2.79
CA PRO A 113 -37.73 -24.77 -3.37
C PRO A 113 -37.99 -23.37 -2.78
N GLY A 114 -38.06 -22.36 -3.64
CA GLY A 114 -38.35 -20.98 -3.31
C GLY A 114 -37.22 -20.02 -3.71
N THR A 115 -37.57 -18.74 -3.84
CA THR A 115 -36.57 -17.68 -4.03
C THR A 115 -35.92 -17.34 -2.68
N PRO A 116 -34.57 -17.21 -2.61
CA PRO A 116 -33.95 -16.72 -1.41
C PRO A 116 -34.51 -15.32 -1.06
N LYS A 117 -34.56 -14.98 0.22
CA LYS A 117 -34.87 -13.59 0.59
C LYS A 117 -33.93 -12.66 -0.17
N VAL A 118 -34.46 -11.60 -0.73
CA VAL A 118 -33.71 -10.68 -1.62
C VAL A 118 -32.48 -10.10 -0.93
N ASP A 119 -32.57 -9.80 0.34
CA ASP A 119 -31.46 -9.27 1.17
C ASP A 119 -30.31 -10.28 1.27
N ILE A 120 -30.59 -11.54 1.55
CA ILE A 120 -29.61 -12.62 1.63
C ILE A 120 -29.02 -12.91 0.24
N GLY A 121 -29.88 -13.08 -0.77
CA GLY A 121 -29.44 -13.34 -2.14
C GLY A 121 -28.52 -12.23 -2.68
N LEU A 122 -28.86 -10.96 -2.42
CA LEU A 122 -28.05 -9.82 -2.79
C LEU A 122 -26.69 -9.82 -2.06
N SER A 123 -26.67 -10.12 -0.77
CA SER A 123 -25.45 -10.20 0.02
C SER A 123 -24.50 -11.29 -0.48
N ILE A 124 -25.03 -12.46 -0.79
CA ILE A 124 -24.27 -13.59 -1.36
C ILE A 124 -23.65 -13.20 -2.70
N VAL A 125 -24.45 -12.64 -3.61
CA VAL A 125 -23.98 -12.25 -4.95
C VAL A 125 -22.91 -11.15 -4.85
N LEU A 126 -23.11 -10.15 -3.99
CA LEU A 126 -22.11 -9.08 -3.76
C LEU A 126 -20.83 -9.64 -3.19
N SER A 127 -20.91 -10.54 -2.19
CA SER A 127 -19.74 -11.17 -1.61
C SER A 127 -18.97 -12.03 -2.63
N ALA A 128 -19.67 -12.82 -3.43
CA ALA A 128 -19.08 -13.63 -4.50
C ALA A 128 -18.41 -12.77 -5.57
N LEU A 129 -19.09 -11.73 -6.05
CA LEU A 129 -18.58 -10.83 -7.10
C LEU A 129 -17.37 -10.04 -6.61
N ILE A 130 -17.53 -9.28 -5.51
CA ILE A 130 -16.49 -8.40 -5.01
C ILE A 130 -15.29 -9.19 -4.47
N GLY A 131 -15.55 -10.29 -3.77
CA GLY A 131 -14.50 -11.16 -3.24
C GLY A 131 -13.67 -11.82 -4.34
N SER A 132 -14.30 -12.31 -5.43
CA SER A 132 -13.61 -12.89 -6.59
C SER A 132 -12.75 -11.84 -7.32
N ILE A 133 -13.29 -10.63 -7.55
CA ILE A 133 -12.55 -9.52 -8.16
C ILE A 133 -11.34 -9.15 -7.29
N SER A 134 -11.55 -9.04 -5.99
CA SER A 134 -10.48 -8.68 -5.06
C SER A 134 -9.40 -9.75 -4.98
N PHE A 135 -9.77 -11.03 -4.97
CA PHE A 135 -8.83 -12.15 -5.02
C PHE A 135 -7.96 -12.09 -6.27
N ALA A 136 -8.58 -12.13 -7.45
CA ALA A 136 -7.85 -12.20 -8.71
C ALA A 136 -7.02 -10.93 -8.96
N GLY A 137 -7.58 -9.75 -8.67
CA GLY A 137 -6.88 -8.47 -8.78
C GLY A 137 -5.67 -8.39 -7.85
N SER A 138 -5.81 -8.86 -6.61
CA SER A 138 -4.71 -8.87 -5.64
C SER A 138 -3.61 -9.87 -6.02
N MET A 139 -3.94 -11.00 -6.65
CA MET A 139 -2.94 -11.95 -7.16
C MET A 139 -2.14 -11.33 -8.32
N ILE A 140 -2.77 -10.57 -9.21
CA ILE A 140 -2.06 -9.83 -10.26
C ILE A 140 -1.20 -8.72 -9.67
N ALA A 141 -1.71 -7.97 -8.67
CA ALA A 141 -0.92 -6.96 -7.98
C ALA A 141 0.31 -7.57 -7.29
N PHE A 142 0.14 -8.70 -6.60
CA PHE A 142 1.24 -9.49 -6.02
C PHE A 142 2.27 -9.88 -7.09
N ALA A 143 1.82 -10.47 -8.21
CA ALA A 143 2.70 -10.94 -9.29
C ALA A 143 3.50 -9.79 -9.92
N LYS A 144 2.88 -8.61 -10.10
CA LYS A 144 3.57 -7.40 -10.60
C LYS A 144 4.59 -6.85 -9.60
N LEU A 145 4.24 -6.78 -8.32
CA LEU A 145 5.15 -6.30 -7.28
C LEU A 145 6.31 -7.26 -7.02
N GLN A 146 6.09 -8.56 -7.23
CA GLN A 146 7.11 -9.61 -7.14
C GLN A 146 7.96 -9.72 -8.43
N GLU A 147 7.64 -8.90 -9.44
CA GLU A 147 8.30 -8.90 -10.76
C GLU A 147 8.17 -10.23 -11.54
N LEU A 148 7.20 -11.08 -11.15
CA LEU A 148 6.84 -12.29 -11.92
C LEU A 148 6.15 -11.91 -13.25
N ILE A 149 5.43 -10.79 -13.24
CA ILE A 149 4.87 -10.13 -14.42
C ILE A 149 5.48 -8.73 -14.46
N GLY A 150 5.90 -8.28 -15.63
CA GLY A 150 6.51 -6.95 -15.75
C GLY A 150 5.65 -5.85 -15.12
N GLY A 151 6.28 -4.92 -14.38
CA GLY A 151 5.59 -3.81 -13.69
C GLY A 151 4.97 -2.77 -14.61
N ARG A 152 5.20 -2.86 -15.94
CA ARG A 152 4.61 -1.95 -16.93
C ARG A 152 3.12 -2.25 -17.13
N PRO A 153 2.31 -1.23 -17.50
CA PRO A 153 0.93 -1.45 -17.91
C PRO A 153 0.84 -2.44 -19.08
N ILE A 154 -0.02 -3.46 -18.96
CA ILE A 154 -0.32 -4.40 -20.05
C ILE A 154 -1.69 -4.02 -20.59
N THR A 155 -1.71 -3.33 -21.72
CA THR A 155 -2.93 -2.84 -22.36
C THR A 155 -3.21 -3.59 -23.65
N TYR A 156 -4.47 -3.67 -24.03
CA TYR A 156 -4.91 -4.27 -25.28
C TYR A 156 -6.04 -3.44 -25.92
N ALA A 157 -6.19 -3.56 -27.23
CA ALA A 157 -7.19 -2.81 -27.98
C ALA A 157 -8.63 -3.18 -27.54
N GLY A 158 -9.48 -2.17 -27.33
CA GLY A 158 -10.87 -2.39 -26.90
C GLY A 158 -11.06 -2.77 -25.42
N GLN A 159 -10.02 -2.67 -24.61
CA GLN A 159 -10.02 -3.07 -23.19
C GLN A 159 -11.19 -2.50 -22.39
N GLN A 160 -11.57 -1.24 -22.60
CA GLN A 160 -12.71 -0.62 -21.91
C GLN A 160 -14.01 -1.35 -22.16
N TYR A 161 -14.26 -1.65 -23.44
CA TYR A 161 -15.48 -2.35 -23.84
C TYR A 161 -15.51 -3.77 -23.33
N VAL A 162 -14.39 -4.48 -23.39
CA VAL A 162 -14.28 -5.85 -22.87
C VAL A 162 -14.53 -5.88 -21.37
N ASN A 163 -13.87 -5.00 -20.61
CA ASN A 163 -14.02 -4.93 -19.16
C ASN A 163 -15.43 -4.49 -18.76
N ALA A 164 -16.00 -3.49 -19.42
CA ALA A 164 -17.36 -3.03 -19.16
C ALA A 164 -18.40 -4.13 -19.47
N THR A 165 -18.27 -4.79 -20.60
CA THR A 165 -19.18 -5.89 -21.00
C THR A 165 -19.08 -7.05 -20.01
N LEU A 166 -17.88 -7.46 -19.63
CA LEU A 166 -17.66 -8.55 -18.69
C LEU A 166 -18.23 -8.21 -17.30
N PHE A 167 -18.00 -6.99 -16.82
CA PHE A 167 -18.56 -6.52 -15.54
C PHE A 167 -20.10 -6.50 -15.57
N LEU A 168 -20.68 -5.92 -16.61
CA LEU A 168 -22.13 -5.88 -16.78
C LEU A 168 -22.74 -7.28 -16.90
N ALA A 169 -22.07 -8.20 -17.59
CA ALA A 169 -22.50 -9.60 -17.67
C ALA A 169 -22.50 -10.28 -16.29
N CYS A 170 -21.47 -10.05 -15.48
CA CYS A 170 -21.41 -10.54 -14.09
C CYS A 170 -22.55 -9.95 -13.23
N VAL A 171 -22.80 -8.65 -13.35
CA VAL A 171 -23.91 -7.98 -12.63
C VAL A 171 -25.26 -8.55 -13.08
N ALA A 172 -25.46 -8.73 -14.38
CA ALA A 172 -26.70 -9.31 -14.93
C ALA A 172 -26.90 -10.76 -14.44
N ALA A 173 -25.81 -11.57 -14.40
CA ALA A 173 -25.86 -12.92 -13.85
C ALA A 173 -26.25 -12.91 -12.37
N GLY A 174 -25.67 -12.00 -11.59
CA GLY A 174 -26.02 -11.80 -10.18
C GLY A 174 -27.49 -11.40 -9.97
N ILE A 175 -27.98 -10.45 -10.76
CA ILE A 175 -29.39 -10.03 -10.71
C ILE A 175 -30.30 -11.20 -11.04
N ALA A 176 -29.97 -11.99 -12.06
CA ALA A 176 -30.76 -13.15 -12.46
C ALA A 176 -30.83 -14.22 -11.34
N LEU A 177 -29.71 -14.47 -10.65
CA LEU A 177 -29.67 -15.37 -9.49
C LEU A 177 -30.54 -14.87 -8.33
N VAL A 178 -30.49 -13.57 -8.01
CA VAL A 178 -31.34 -12.95 -6.97
C VAL A 178 -32.84 -12.97 -7.39
N ALA A 179 -33.11 -12.79 -8.67
CA ALA A 179 -34.47 -12.90 -9.23
C ALA A 179 -35.05 -14.32 -9.25
N GLY A 180 -34.26 -15.31 -8.81
CA GLY A 180 -34.73 -16.70 -8.68
C GLY A 180 -34.45 -17.61 -9.88
N VAL A 181 -33.56 -17.23 -10.79
CA VAL A 181 -33.10 -18.12 -11.85
C VAL A 181 -32.16 -19.17 -11.24
N GLN A 182 -32.69 -20.37 -10.98
CA GLN A 182 -31.97 -21.43 -10.28
C GLN A 182 -31.15 -22.29 -11.27
N GLN A 183 -30.20 -21.68 -11.96
CA GLN A 183 -29.33 -22.35 -12.92
C GLN A 183 -27.89 -22.40 -12.40
N GLU A 184 -27.36 -23.58 -12.17
CA GLU A 184 -26.02 -23.77 -11.63
C GLU A 184 -24.89 -23.17 -12.52
N TRP A 185 -25.07 -23.24 -13.86
CA TRP A 185 -24.09 -22.63 -14.76
C TRP A 185 -23.96 -21.12 -14.59
N LEU A 186 -25.01 -20.43 -14.14
CA LEU A 186 -25.01 -18.98 -13.91
C LEU A 186 -24.14 -18.61 -12.69
N LEU A 187 -24.11 -19.47 -11.66
CA LEU A 187 -23.23 -19.38 -10.55
C LEU A 187 -21.75 -19.44 -10.99
N TRP A 188 -21.42 -20.44 -11.78
CA TRP A 188 -20.07 -20.59 -12.30
C TRP A 188 -19.69 -19.49 -13.28
N ALA A 189 -20.62 -19.00 -14.10
CA ALA A 189 -20.42 -17.86 -14.98
C ALA A 189 -20.10 -16.58 -14.17
N LEU A 190 -20.83 -16.35 -13.08
CA LEU A 190 -20.56 -15.24 -12.15
C LEU A 190 -19.14 -15.37 -11.55
N ALA A 191 -18.80 -16.54 -11.02
CA ALA A 191 -17.53 -16.76 -10.35
C ALA A 191 -16.33 -16.58 -11.31
N VAL A 192 -16.37 -17.28 -12.46
CA VAL A 192 -15.30 -17.23 -13.47
C VAL A 192 -15.23 -15.84 -14.10
N GLY A 193 -16.37 -15.24 -14.42
CA GLY A 193 -16.44 -13.89 -14.98
C GLY A 193 -15.84 -12.85 -14.02
N ALA A 194 -16.15 -12.93 -12.74
CA ALA A 194 -15.61 -12.03 -11.70
C ALA A 194 -14.09 -12.21 -11.51
N LEU A 195 -13.58 -13.44 -11.53
CA LEU A 195 -12.15 -13.71 -11.50
C LEU A 195 -11.45 -13.13 -12.73
N LEU A 196 -11.97 -13.38 -13.93
CA LEU A 196 -11.42 -12.82 -15.17
C LEU A 196 -11.45 -11.29 -15.15
N PHE A 197 -12.55 -10.69 -14.70
CA PHE A 197 -12.63 -9.24 -14.57
C PHE A 197 -11.58 -8.71 -13.61
N GLY A 198 -11.37 -9.33 -12.45
CA GLY A 198 -10.34 -8.96 -11.49
C GLY A 198 -8.93 -8.96 -12.10
N VAL A 199 -8.61 -9.97 -12.90
CA VAL A 199 -7.35 -10.03 -13.67
C VAL A 199 -7.26 -8.87 -14.66
N LEU A 200 -8.24 -8.73 -15.54
CA LEU A 200 -8.24 -7.72 -16.60
C LEU A 200 -8.31 -6.29 -16.08
N PHE A 201 -8.87 -6.09 -14.90
CA PHE A 201 -8.96 -4.81 -14.22
C PHE A 201 -7.58 -4.32 -13.73
N VAL A 202 -6.74 -5.20 -13.19
CA VAL A 202 -5.44 -4.83 -12.60
C VAL A 202 -4.29 -4.91 -13.59
N LEU A 203 -4.38 -5.73 -14.65
CA LEU A 203 -3.33 -5.87 -15.66
C LEU A 203 -2.86 -4.55 -16.28
N PRO A 204 -3.74 -3.59 -16.63
CA PRO A 204 -3.31 -2.33 -17.27
C PRO A 204 -2.73 -1.31 -16.30
N ILE A 205 -2.77 -1.56 -14.99
CA ILE A 205 -2.29 -0.60 -13.99
C ILE A 205 -0.78 -0.79 -13.78
N GLY A 206 -0.03 0.30 -13.81
CA GLY A 206 1.41 0.30 -13.62
C GLY A 206 1.84 -0.01 -12.18
N GLY A 207 3.06 -0.51 -12.00
CA GLY A 207 3.62 -0.85 -10.68
C GLY A 207 3.67 0.32 -9.70
N ALA A 208 3.83 1.56 -10.20
CA ALA A 208 3.81 2.77 -9.38
C ALA A 208 2.45 3.03 -8.71
N ASP A 209 1.35 2.69 -9.39
CA ASP A 209 -0.01 2.88 -8.89
C ASP A 209 -0.51 1.68 -8.07
N MET A 210 0.25 0.56 -8.00
CA MET A 210 -0.13 -0.65 -7.27
C MET A 210 -0.49 -0.41 -5.79
N PRO A 211 0.19 0.45 -5.03
CA PRO A 211 -0.21 0.72 -3.65
C PRO A 211 -1.64 1.25 -3.52
N VAL A 212 -2.06 2.14 -4.42
CA VAL A 212 -3.44 2.67 -4.46
C VAL A 212 -4.43 1.58 -4.80
N VAL A 213 -4.10 0.73 -5.79
CA VAL A 213 -4.93 -0.39 -6.21
C VAL A 213 -5.10 -1.42 -5.10
N ILE A 214 -4.03 -1.78 -4.40
CA ILE A 214 -4.09 -2.71 -3.26
C ILE A 214 -4.96 -2.13 -2.15
N SER A 215 -4.85 -0.83 -1.85
CA SER A 215 -5.70 -0.17 -0.86
C SER A 215 -7.18 -0.22 -1.26
N LEU A 216 -7.50 -0.01 -2.54
CA LEU A 216 -8.86 -0.12 -3.06
C LEU A 216 -9.39 -1.57 -3.01
N LEU A 217 -8.57 -2.53 -3.43
CA LEU A 217 -8.93 -3.95 -3.35
C LEU A 217 -9.11 -4.40 -1.89
N ASN A 218 -8.36 -3.83 -0.94
CA ASN A 218 -8.56 -4.07 0.48
C ASN A 218 -9.91 -3.51 0.97
N ALA A 219 -10.29 -2.31 0.51
CA ALA A 219 -11.63 -1.78 0.78
C ALA A 219 -12.72 -2.70 0.23
N PHE A 220 -12.54 -3.22 -0.98
CA PHE A 220 -13.45 -4.19 -1.59
C PHE A 220 -13.52 -5.51 -0.80
N THR A 221 -12.38 -6.02 -0.35
CA THR A 221 -12.35 -7.20 0.53
C THR A 221 -13.11 -6.95 1.83
N GLY A 222 -12.99 -5.75 2.42
CA GLY A 222 -13.77 -5.35 3.57
C GLY A 222 -15.28 -5.37 3.29
N LEU A 223 -15.71 -4.82 2.15
CA LEU A 223 -17.12 -4.83 1.74
C LEU A 223 -17.63 -6.26 1.47
N ALA A 224 -16.82 -7.12 0.85
CA ALA A 224 -17.13 -8.53 0.66
C ALA A 224 -17.31 -9.24 2.01
N ALA A 225 -16.42 -9.00 2.97
CA ALA A 225 -16.54 -9.55 4.33
C ALA A 225 -17.80 -9.06 5.05
N ALA A 226 -18.17 -7.78 4.87
CA ALA A 226 -19.42 -7.26 5.43
C ALA A 226 -20.65 -7.94 4.80
N ALA A 227 -20.64 -8.13 3.49
CA ALA A 227 -21.71 -8.85 2.78
C ALA A 227 -21.80 -10.31 3.25
N THR A 228 -20.66 -11.02 3.40
CA THR A 228 -20.63 -12.35 4.03
C THR A 228 -21.17 -12.32 5.46
N GLY A 229 -20.94 -11.24 6.20
CA GLY A 229 -21.50 -11.06 7.54
C GLY A 229 -23.03 -10.98 7.56
N PHE A 230 -23.65 -10.33 6.57
CA PHE A 230 -25.12 -10.33 6.41
C PHE A 230 -25.64 -11.71 6.06
N GLU A 231 -24.97 -12.43 5.17
CA GLU A 231 -25.31 -13.80 4.77
C GLU A 231 -25.30 -14.76 5.96
N LEU A 232 -24.27 -14.65 6.83
CA LEU A 232 -24.06 -15.52 7.98
C LEU A 232 -24.73 -15.00 9.26
N GLU A 233 -25.46 -13.90 9.20
CA GLU A 233 -26.04 -13.20 10.37
C GLU A 233 -24.99 -12.89 11.46
N ASN A 234 -23.76 -12.58 11.05
CA ASN A 234 -22.62 -12.34 11.94
C ASN A 234 -22.27 -10.85 12.07
N ASN A 235 -22.70 -10.24 13.16
CA ASN A 235 -22.50 -8.83 13.43
C ASN A 235 -21.03 -8.40 13.51
N VAL A 236 -20.12 -9.29 13.93
CA VAL A 236 -18.67 -8.99 13.97
C VAL A 236 -18.13 -8.83 12.54
N LEU A 237 -18.50 -9.72 11.64
CA LEU A 237 -18.10 -9.64 10.23
C LEU A 237 -18.69 -8.40 9.55
N ILE A 238 -19.98 -8.08 9.81
CA ILE A 238 -20.63 -6.87 9.28
C ILE A 238 -19.84 -5.64 9.70
N VAL A 239 -19.66 -5.43 10.99
CA VAL A 239 -19.04 -4.20 11.51
C VAL A 239 -17.56 -4.12 11.14
N SER A 240 -16.81 -5.21 11.31
CA SER A 240 -15.38 -5.22 10.94
C SER A 240 -15.16 -5.03 9.45
N GLY A 241 -15.98 -5.67 8.61
CA GLY A 241 -15.94 -5.50 7.17
C GLY A 241 -16.26 -4.07 6.72
N MET A 242 -17.29 -3.46 7.32
CA MET A 242 -17.65 -2.05 7.08
C MET A 242 -16.54 -1.10 7.52
N LEU A 243 -15.91 -1.32 8.68
CA LEU A 243 -14.78 -0.51 9.15
C LEU A 243 -13.57 -0.60 8.20
N VAL A 244 -13.24 -1.79 7.74
CA VAL A 244 -12.14 -1.99 6.76
C VAL A 244 -12.50 -1.39 5.42
N GLY A 245 -13.73 -1.57 4.94
CA GLY A 245 -14.23 -0.96 3.71
C GLY A 245 -14.15 0.57 3.74
N ALA A 246 -14.60 1.19 4.83
CA ALA A 246 -14.55 2.64 5.00
C ALA A 246 -13.12 3.16 5.13
N SER A 247 -12.30 2.55 6.00
CA SER A 247 -10.91 2.98 6.22
C SER A 247 -10.06 2.78 4.97
N GLY A 248 -10.22 1.66 4.25
CA GLY A 248 -9.53 1.39 2.99
C GLY A 248 -9.92 2.39 1.88
N THR A 249 -11.20 2.76 1.80
CA THR A 249 -11.66 3.79 0.85
C THR A 249 -11.05 5.15 1.17
N LEU A 250 -11.06 5.58 2.44
CA LEU A 250 -10.43 6.83 2.86
C LEU A 250 -8.93 6.84 2.58
N LEU A 251 -8.24 5.73 2.87
CA LEU A 251 -6.81 5.59 2.58
C LEU A 251 -6.55 5.69 1.08
N THR A 252 -7.34 5.01 0.25
CA THR A 252 -7.24 5.07 -1.22
C THR A 252 -7.39 6.51 -1.74
N MET A 253 -8.37 7.26 -1.20
CA MET A 253 -8.58 8.66 -1.55
C MET A 253 -7.39 9.53 -1.15
N LYS A 254 -6.87 9.37 0.07
CA LYS A 254 -5.70 10.13 0.55
C LYS A 254 -4.43 9.80 -0.24
N MET A 255 -4.22 8.55 -0.60
CA MET A 255 -3.11 8.16 -1.46
C MET A 255 -3.23 8.75 -2.85
N GLY A 256 -4.42 8.71 -3.45
CA GLY A 256 -4.67 9.36 -4.74
C GLY A 256 -4.35 10.86 -4.68
N GLN A 257 -4.81 11.55 -3.63
CA GLN A 257 -4.49 12.97 -3.42
C GLN A 257 -2.98 13.21 -3.27
N ALA A 258 -2.27 12.40 -2.48
CA ALA A 258 -0.82 12.51 -2.28
C ALA A 258 -0.02 12.25 -3.56
N MET A 259 -0.59 11.52 -4.53
CA MET A 259 0.00 11.29 -5.86
C MET A 259 -0.52 12.26 -6.92
N ASN A 260 -1.37 13.21 -6.55
CA ASN A 260 -2.12 14.08 -7.46
C ASN A 260 -2.86 13.31 -8.58
N ARG A 261 -3.41 12.15 -8.22
CA ARG A 261 -4.19 11.31 -9.15
C ARG A 261 -5.58 11.08 -8.59
N SER A 262 -6.60 11.30 -9.39
CA SER A 262 -7.96 10.85 -9.02
C SER A 262 -8.03 9.33 -9.05
N ILE A 263 -8.87 8.74 -8.20
CA ILE A 263 -9.12 7.29 -8.23
C ILE A 263 -9.56 6.85 -9.63
N ALA A 264 -10.39 7.66 -10.29
CA ALA A 264 -10.79 7.41 -11.67
C ALA A 264 -9.57 7.36 -12.62
N ASN A 265 -8.61 8.26 -12.47
CA ASN A 265 -7.38 8.22 -13.27
C ASN A 265 -6.52 6.98 -12.97
N VAL A 266 -6.45 6.52 -11.73
CA VAL A 266 -5.72 5.29 -11.39
C VAL A 266 -6.39 4.06 -11.99
N LEU A 267 -7.72 3.99 -11.92
CA LEU A 267 -8.50 2.84 -12.41
C LEU A 267 -8.70 2.84 -13.92
N PHE A 268 -8.88 4.03 -14.49
CA PHE A 268 -9.22 4.22 -15.89
C PHE A 268 -8.16 4.99 -16.68
N GLY A 269 -7.18 5.59 -16.04
CA GLY A 269 -6.14 6.42 -16.65
C GLY A 269 -5.05 5.62 -17.37
N ALA A 270 -5.02 4.30 -17.21
CA ALA A 270 -4.32 3.43 -18.16
C ALA A 270 -4.89 3.55 -19.59
N PHE A 271 -5.96 4.32 -19.74
CA PHE A 271 -6.61 4.67 -21.01
C PHE A 271 -6.19 6.04 -21.57
N GLY A 272 -5.58 6.92 -20.77
CA GLY A 272 -4.97 8.15 -21.22
C GLY A 272 -3.50 7.91 -21.50
N GLN A 273 -3.14 7.74 -22.76
CA GLN A 273 -1.76 7.67 -23.21
C GLN A 273 -0.96 8.82 -22.59
N VAL A 274 0.02 8.53 -21.75
CA VAL A 274 1.24 9.32 -21.76
C VAL A 274 1.81 9.05 -23.15
N SER A 275 1.59 9.97 -24.08
CA SER A 275 2.13 9.84 -25.42
C SER A 275 3.64 9.68 -25.27
N GLU A 276 4.22 8.66 -25.93
CA GLU A 276 5.66 8.50 -26.04
C GLU A 276 6.36 9.77 -26.52
N GLN A 277 5.61 10.68 -27.13
CA GLN A 277 6.01 12.02 -27.51
C GLN A 277 6.26 12.96 -26.32
N ALA A 278 5.52 12.87 -25.21
CA ALA A 278 5.78 13.70 -24.01
C ALA A 278 7.06 13.23 -23.29
N ALA A 279 7.35 11.93 -23.30
CA ALA A 279 8.60 11.39 -22.76
C ALA A 279 9.81 11.75 -23.63
N ALA A 280 9.65 11.86 -24.94
CA ALA A 280 10.72 12.23 -25.87
C ALA A 280 11.04 13.74 -25.84
N VAL A 281 10.05 14.61 -25.57
CA VAL A 281 10.27 16.06 -25.45
C VAL A 281 10.92 16.41 -24.11
N ALA A 282 10.61 15.69 -23.04
CA ALA A 282 11.22 15.91 -21.72
C ALA A 282 12.71 15.48 -21.68
N ALA A 283 13.15 14.59 -22.55
CA ALA A 283 14.56 14.13 -22.62
C ALA A 283 15.51 15.12 -23.34
N GLY A 284 15.02 16.24 -23.83
CA GLY A 284 15.75 17.14 -24.72
C GLY A 284 16.31 18.44 -24.11
N GLU A 285 15.92 18.86 -22.91
CA GLU A 285 16.23 20.22 -22.43
C GLU A 285 17.03 20.36 -21.12
N ALA A 286 17.37 19.28 -20.42
CA ALA A 286 18.12 19.37 -19.17
C ALA A 286 19.63 19.15 -19.35
N GLY A 287 20.26 20.03 -20.12
CA GLY A 287 21.72 20.06 -20.32
C GLY A 287 22.46 20.81 -19.22
N GLY A 288 22.28 20.46 -17.94
CA GLY A 288 23.02 21.03 -16.83
C GLY A 288 24.25 20.19 -16.47
N THR A 289 25.30 20.85 -15.92
CA THR A 289 26.44 20.14 -15.33
C THR A 289 26.09 19.63 -13.95
N VAL A 290 26.25 18.32 -13.74
CA VAL A 290 26.05 17.66 -12.46
C VAL A 290 27.31 17.85 -11.59
N ARG A 291 27.16 18.33 -10.36
CA ARG A 291 28.25 18.41 -9.40
C ARG A 291 28.32 17.11 -8.61
N SER A 292 29.42 16.39 -8.74
CA SER A 292 29.69 15.20 -7.90
C SER A 292 30.63 15.56 -6.75
N ALA A 293 30.48 14.90 -5.61
CA ALA A 293 31.39 14.99 -4.47
C ALA A 293 31.78 13.59 -3.98
N SER A 294 32.91 13.52 -3.29
CA SER A 294 33.34 12.32 -2.56
C SER A 294 32.59 12.20 -1.23
N ALA A 295 32.70 11.04 -0.57
CA ALA A 295 32.15 10.87 0.78
C ALA A 295 32.85 11.82 1.79
N GLU A 296 34.14 12.05 1.64
CA GLU A 296 34.92 12.99 2.47
C GLU A 296 34.39 14.41 2.36
N ASP A 297 34.13 14.90 1.13
CA ASP A 297 33.60 16.26 0.91
C ASP A 297 32.22 16.41 1.60
N VAL A 298 31.35 15.41 1.44
CA VAL A 298 30.02 15.41 2.07
C VAL A 298 30.15 15.31 3.58
N ALA A 299 31.08 14.52 4.11
CA ALA A 299 31.30 14.39 5.55
C ALA A 299 31.70 15.73 6.19
N VAL A 300 32.56 16.51 5.51
CA VAL A 300 32.90 17.86 5.93
C VAL A 300 31.68 18.78 5.94
N MET A 301 30.85 18.73 4.87
CA MET A 301 29.61 19.53 4.82
C MET A 301 28.67 19.20 6.00
N LEU A 302 28.54 17.90 6.33
CA LEU A 302 27.69 17.43 7.43
C LEU A 302 28.26 17.84 8.79
N ALA A 303 29.57 17.72 9.01
CA ALA A 303 30.23 18.04 10.30
C ALA A 303 30.11 19.52 10.68
N TYR A 304 30.04 20.43 9.72
CA TYR A 304 29.86 21.86 9.93
C TYR A 304 28.40 22.33 9.79
N ALA A 305 27.45 21.44 9.55
CA ALA A 305 26.05 21.80 9.49
C ALA A 305 25.46 22.10 10.87
N ARG A 306 24.49 23.00 10.93
CA ARG A 306 23.70 23.24 12.15
C ARG A 306 22.48 22.35 12.23
N LYS A 307 21.89 22.06 11.06
CA LYS A 307 20.69 21.23 10.91
C LYS A 307 20.80 20.39 9.65
N VAL A 308 20.59 19.08 9.81
CA VAL A 308 20.59 18.09 8.74
C VAL A 308 19.21 17.43 8.66
N VAL A 309 18.64 17.37 7.47
CA VAL A 309 17.36 16.69 7.22
C VAL A 309 17.61 15.51 6.27
N PHE A 310 17.38 14.30 6.75
CA PHE A 310 17.39 13.11 5.91
C PHE A 310 16.05 12.96 5.17
N VAL A 311 16.12 12.69 3.88
CA VAL A 311 14.95 12.48 3.00
C VAL A 311 15.00 11.06 2.44
N PRO A 312 14.42 10.10 3.17
CA PRO A 312 14.46 8.70 2.78
C PRO A 312 13.53 8.41 1.61
N GLY A 313 13.98 7.58 0.68
CA GLY A 313 13.18 7.11 -0.44
C GLY A 313 13.30 5.59 -0.62
N TYR A 314 12.73 5.09 -1.71
CA TYR A 314 12.71 3.65 -1.99
C TYR A 314 14.12 3.04 -2.13
N GLY A 315 15.09 3.81 -2.64
CA GLY A 315 16.47 3.35 -2.74
C GLY A 315 17.12 3.02 -1.39
N LEU A 316 16.77 3.75 -0.33
CA LEU A 316 17.19 3.41 1.04
C LEU A 316 16.64 2.05 1.47
N ALA A 317 15.36 1.78 1.18
CA ALA A 317 14.72 0.50 1.49
C ALA A 317 15.38 -0.66 0.74
N VAL A 318 15.67 -0.48 -0.54
CA VAL A 318 16.33 -1.51 -1.39
C VAL A 318 17.74 -1.81 -0.89
N ALA A 319 18.49 -0.79 -0.53
CA ALA A 319 19.85 -0.93 0.03
C ALA A 319 19.85 -1.44 1.48
N GLN A 320 18.69 -1.47 2.15
CA GLN A 320 18.57 -1.80 3.58
C GLN A 320 19.52 -0.96 4.46
N ALA A 321 19.62 0.34 4.16
CA ALA A 321 20.55 1.27 4.78
C ALA A 321 19.93 2.06 5.97
N GLN A 322 18.73 1.69 6.44
CA GLN A 322 18.02 2.41 7.51
C GLN A 322 18.81 2.46 8.82
N HIS A 323 19.49 1.38 9.18
CA HIS A 323 20.32 1.34 10.38
C HIS A 323 21.59 2.20 10.25
N ASP A 324 22.17 2.23 9.04
CA ASP A 324 23.38 3.03 8.77
C ASP A 324 23.04 4.54 8.74
N VAL A 325 21.87 4.90 8.18
CA VAL A 325 21.36 6.28 8.24
C VAL A 325 21.08 6.71 9.68
N ARG A 326 20.51 5.80 10.51
CA ARG A 326 20.34 6.09 11.94
C ARG A 326 21.67 6.28 12.64
N ALA A 327 22.66 5.43 12.38
CA ALA A 327 24.00 5.56 12.97
C ALA A 327 24.68 6.88 12.56
N LEU A 328 24.49 7.34 11.31
CA LEU A 328 24.97 8.65 10.86
C LEU A 328 24.24 9.78 11.60
N GLY A 329 22.92 9.68 11.77
CA GLY A 329 22.13 10.64 12.53
C GLY A 329 22.60 10.77 13.98
N ASP A 330 22.76 9.64 14.68
CA ASP A 330 23.27 9.60 16.06
C ASP A 330 24.66 10.26 16.20
N LEU A 331 25.51 10.03 15.21
CA LEU A 331 26.85 10.62 15.20
C LEU A 331 26.81 12.14 15.02
N LEU A 332 25.92 12.65 14.15
CA LEU A 332 25.73 14.08 13.95
C LEU A 332 25.12 14.74 15.20
N GLU A 333 24.15 14.10 15.84
CA GLU A 333 23.57 14.56 17.10
C GLU A 333 24.61 14.62 18.22
N ALA A 334 25.50 13.62 18.30
CA ALA A 334 26.61 13.64 19.27
C ALA A 334 27.58 14.79 19.04
N LYS A 335 27.67 15.34 17.82
CA LYS A 335 28.42 16.57 17.49
C LYS A 335 27.61 17.86 17.72
N GLY A 336 26.36 17.77 18.24
CA GLY A 336 25.49 18.92 18.51
C GLY A 336 24.71 19.44 17.31
N ILE A 337 24.57 18.63 16.24
CA ILE A 337 23.84 18.96 15.02
C ILE A 337 22.40 18.49 15.17
N GLU A 338 21.43 19.34 14.84
CA GLU A 338 20.01 18.97 14.82
C GLU A 338 19.73 18.04 13.64
N VAL A 339 19.15 16.85 13.91
CA VAL A 339 18.83 15.84 12.89
C VAL A 339 17.34 15.55 12.87
N THR A 340 16.73 15.62 11.70
CA THR A 340 15.33 15.22 11.45
C THR A 340 15.21 14.41 10.17
N TYR A 341 14.08 13.70 10.02
CA TYR A 341 13.80 12.83 8.89
C TYR A 341 12.49 13.27 8.23
N ALA A 342 12.58 13.82 7.02
CA ALA A 342 11.43 14.29 6.26
C ALA A 342 10.80 13.14 5.46
N ILE A 343 9.58 12.80 5.77
CA ILE A 343 8.90 11.65 5.19
C ILE A 343 7.81 12.12 4.23
N HIS A 344 7.93 11.67 2.99
CA HIS A 344 6.85 11.83 2.02
C HIS A 344 5.85 10.66 2.15
N PRO A 345 4.52 10.91 2.18
CA PRO A 345 3.51 9.88 2.45
C PRO A 345 3.49 8.73 1.44
N VAL A 346 3.93 8.97 0.19
CA VAL A 346 4.01 7.94 -0.86
C VAL A 346 5.44 7.52 -1.20
N ALA A 347 6.45 7.95 -0.42
CA ALA A 347 7.81 7.46 -0.59
C ALA A 347 7.87 5.94 -0.31
N GLY A 348 8.37 5.17 -1.27
CA GLY A 348 8.45 3.71 -1.14
C GLY A 348 7.44 2.98 -2.02
N ARG A 349 6.98 1.81 -1.57
CA ARG A 349 6.02 0.94 -2.28
C ARG A 349 4.71 0.72 -1.52
N MET A 350 4.52 1.35 -0.38
CA MET A 350 3.29 1.32 0.41
C MET A 350 3.19 2.58 1.27
N PRO A 351 1.99 2.98 1.73
CA PRO A 351 1.82 4.08 2.68
C PRO A 351 2.64 3.84 3.95
N GLY A 352 3.32 4.88 4.41
CA GLY A 352 4.13 4.81 5.62
C GLY A 352 5.36 3.90 5.53
N HIS A 353 5.79 3.50 4.32
CA HIS A 353 6.95 2.61 4.15
C HIS A 353 8.20 3.15 4.84
N MET A 354 8.48 4.44 4.70
CA MET A 354 9.65 5.06 5.33
C MET A 354 9.50 5.15 6.85
N ASN A 355 8.29 5.41 7.36
CA ASN A 355 8.02 5.41 8.81
C ASN A 355 8.35 4.05 9.44
N VAL A 356 7.94 2.96 8.78
CA VAL A 356 8.18 1.60 9.27
C VAL A 356 9.67 1.25 9.25
N LEU A 357 10.39 1.60 8.17
CA LEU A 357 11.84 1.37 8.06
C LEU A 357 12.63 2.13 9.11
N LEU A 358 12.30 3.41 9.32
CA LEU A 358 12.98 4.23 10.32
C LEU A 358 12.62 3.80 11.75
N ALA A 359 11.38 3.35 11.98
CA ALA A 359 10.99 2.75 13.26
C ALA A 359 11.74 1.42 13.53
N GLU A 360 11.99 0.59 12.51
CA GLU A 360 12.84 -0.61 12.62
C GLU A 360 14.27 -0.25 13.04
N ALA A 361 14.80 0.87 12.52
CA ALA A 361 16.09 1.40 12.90
C ALA A 361 16.09 2.16 14.24
N ASN A 362 14.98 2.15 14.99
CA ASN A 362 14.78 2.84 16.25
C ASN A 362 15.01 4.36 16.17
N VAL A 363 14.67 4.99 15.06
CA VAL A 363 14.62 6.45 14.97
C VAL A 363 13.50 6.96 15.87
N PRO A 364 13.76 7.95 16.75
CA PRO A 364 12.73 8.56 17.61
C PRO A 364 11.60 9.17 16.78
N TYR A 365 10.36 8.97 17.24
CA TYR A 365 9.18 9.45 16.48
C TYR A 365 9.08 10.97 16.39
N ASP A 366 9.63 11.71 17.33
CA ASP A 366 9.70 13.17 17.35
C ASP A 366 10.63 13.73 16.27
N GLN A 367 11.61 12.93 15.81
CA GLN A 367 12.48 13.26 14.68
C GLN A 367 11.85 12.97 13.32
N LEU A 368 10.77 12.18 13.28
CA LEU A 368 10.05 11.86 12.04
C LEU A 368 9.07 13.01 11.73
N LYS A 369 9.36 13.77 10.68
CA LYS A 369 8.57 14.91 10.26
C LYS A 369 7.72 14.54 9.04
N GLU A 370 6.42 14.79 9.14
CA GLU A 370 5.53 14.67 7.99
C GLU A 370 5.82 15.78 6.97
N MET A 371 5.40 15.59 5.73
CA MET A 371 5.75 16.44 4.59
C MET A 371 5.47 17.93 4.85
N ASP A 372 4.30 18.29 5.39
CA ASP A 372 3.92 19.68 5.62
C ASP A 372 4.81 20.33 6.70
N GLU A 373 5.11 19.59 7.76
CA GLU A 373 6.01 20.03 8.83
C GLU A 373 7.45 20.19 8.28
N ALA A 374 7.94 19.16 7.56
CA ALA A 374 9.27 19.18 6.96
C ALA A 374 9.42 20.33 5.94
N ASN A 375 8.41 20.58 5.10
CA ASN A 375 8.43 21.66 4.12
C ASN A 375 8.55 23.05 4.79
N SER A 376 7.97 23.23 5.98
CA SER A 376 8.12 24.48 6.73
C SER A 376 9.56 24.72 7.27
N GLU A 377 10.39 23.67 7.30
CA GLU A 377 11.72 23.69 7.90
C GLU A 377 12.86 23.73 6.87
N PHE A 378 12.63 23.35 5.60
CA PHE A 378 13.71 23.27 4.60
C PHE A 378 14.44 24.61 4.39
N SER A 379 13.76 25.74 4.44
CA SER A 379 14.40 27.06 4.29
C SER A 379 15.45 27.37 5.40
N ARG A 380 15.35 26.67 6.54
CA ARG A 380 16.29 26.78 7.67
C ARG A 380 17.26 25.59 7.75
N THR A 381 17.12 24.63 6.82
CA THR A 381 17.95 23.44 6.77
C THR A 381 19.29 23.75 6.11
N TYR A 382 20.38 23.34 6.78
CA TYR A 382 21.72 23.56 6.27
C TYR A 382 22.05 22.53 5.18
N VAL A 383 21.83 21.25 5.46
CA VAL A 383 22.02 20.17 4.49
C VAL A 383 20.79 19.26 4.46
N ALA A 384 20.19 19.10 3.29
CA ALA A 384 19.19 18.06 3.02
C ALA A 384 19.88 16.86 2.36
N VAL A 385 19.80 15.69 2.99
CA VAL A 385 20.42 14.44 2.48
C VAL A 385 19.35 13.54 1.91
N VAL A 386 19.25 13.49 0.59
CA VAL A 386 18.27 12.67 -0.14
C VAL A 386 18.84 11.28 -0.35
N VAL A 387 18.23 10.27 0.25
CA VAL A 387 18.72 8.88 0.19
C VAL A 387 17.74 8.01 -0.60
N GLY A 388 18.03 7.86 -1.89
CA GLY A 388 17.22 6.99 -2.76
C GLY A 388 15.79 7.47 -3.02
N ALA A 389 15.50 8.77 -2.86
CA ALA A 389 14.30 9.43 -3.33
C ALA A 389 14.55 10.08 -4.70
N ASN A 390 13.51 10.22 -5.53
CA ASN A 390 13.59 10.90 -6.83
C ASN A 390 12.33 11.74 -7.08
N ASP A 391 11.22 11.12 -7.47
CA ASP A 391 10.00 11.83 -7.92
C ASP A 391 9.41 12.71 -6.80
N VAL A 392 9.47 12.27 -5.55
CA VAL A 392 8.96 12.98 -4.36
C VAL A 392 9.76 14.22 -3.96
N VAL A 393 10.87 14.48 -4.62
CA VAL A 393 11.71 15.68 -4.45
C VAL A 393 11.93 16.41 -5.78
N ASN A 394 11.15 16.11 -6.81
CA ASN A 394 11.32 16.65 -8.15
C ASN A 394 10.57 17.97 -8.32
N PRO A 395 11.26 19.12 -8.52
CA PRO A 395 10.63 20.44 -8.69
C PRO A 395 9.66 20.54 -9.88
N ASP A 396 9.78 19.68 -10.89
CA ASP A 396 8.85 19.63 -12.03
C ASP A 396 7.40 19.37 -11.60
N ALA A 397 7.21 18.77 -10.44
CA ALA A 397 5.88 18.64 -9.87
C ALA A 397 5.18 19.98 -9.60
N ARG A 398 5.94 21.06 -9.40
CA ARG A 398 5.43 22.41 -9.15
C ARG A 398 5.47 23.29 -10.39
N THR A 399 6.48 23.13 -11.24
CA THR A 399 6.84 24.12 -12.27
C THR A 399 6.48 23.72 -13.69
N ASN A 400 6.48 22.41 -13.99
CA ASN A 400 6.30 21.90 -15.34
C ASN A 400 4.90 21.29 -15.54
N THR A 401 3.99 22.07 -16.15
CA THR A 401 2.60 21.64 -16.40
C THR A 401 2.46 20.44 -17.32
N SER A 402 3.49 20.13 -18.13
CA SER A 402 3.51 18.97 -19.03
C SER A 402 4.08 17.71 -18.35
N SER A 403 4.64 17.84 -17.14
CA SER A 403 5.20 16.73 -16.40
C SER A 403 4.11 15.75 -15.91
N PRO A 404 4.31 14.44 -16.01
CA PRO A 404 3.36 13.43 -15.50
C PRO A 404 3.17 13.50 -13.98
N ILE A 405 4.06 14.17 -13.26
CA ILE A 405 3.96 14.39 -11.81
C ILE A 405 3.45 15.79 -11.44
N TYR A 406 3.05 16.61 -12.42
CA TYR A 406 2.57 17.97 -12.15
C TYR A 406 1.43 17.99 -11.13
N GLY A 407 1.53 18.90 -10.15
CA GLY A 407 0.57 19.03 -9.06
C GLY A 407 0.74 18.01 -7.93
N MET A 408 1.65 17.05 -8.03
CA MET A 408 1.99 16.16 -6.92
C MET A 408 2.67 16.98 -5.81
N PRO A 409 2.20 16.90 -4.56
CA PRO A 409 2.93 17.48 -3.45
C PRO A 409 4.31 16.83 -3.33
N ILE A 410 5.34 17.62 -3.06
CA ILE A 410 6.73 17.13 -2.92
C ILE A 410 7.39 17.69 -1.66
N LEU A 411 8.50 17.09 -1.26
CA LEU A 411 9.40 17.65 -0.26
C LEU A 411 10.26 18.74 -0.92
N ASN A 412 10.18 19.95 -0.40
CA ASN A 412 10.84 21.16 -0.93
C ASN A 412 12.34 21.21 -0.60
N VAL A 413 13.06 20.15 -0.88
CA VAL A 413 14.50 20.04 -0.54
C VAL A 413 15.36 21.10 -1.23
N ASP A 414 14.92 21.64 -2.36
CA ASP A 414 15.56 22.71 -3.12
C ASP A 414 15.58 24.05 -2.36
N GLU A 415 14.79 24.20 -1.31
CA GLU A 415 14.82 25.36 -0.42
C GLU A 415 15.99 25.29 0.59
N ALA A 416 16.56 24.11 0.86
CA ALA A 416 17.72 23.96 1.72
C ALA A 416 18.96 24.71 1.19
N GLN A 417 19.91 25.00 2.05
CA GLN A 417 21.14 25.69 1.62
C GLN A 417 22.01 24.81 0.75
N THR A 418 22.09 23.50 1.07
CA THR A 418 22.80 22.49 0.30
C THR A 418 21.94 21.23 0.23
N VAL A 419 21.91 20.58 -0.93
CA VAL A 419 21.25 19.30 -1.13
C VAL A 419 22.28 18.25 -1.52
N VAL A 420 22.36 17.18 -0.76
CA VAL A 420 23.20 16.02 -1.07
C VAL A 420 22.30 14.89 -1.54
N VAL A 421 22.51 14.39 -2.74
CA VAL A 421 21.69 13.30 -3.31
C VAL A 421 22.52 12.04 -3.46
N LEU A 422 22.18 11.00 -2.70
CA LEU A 422 22.77 9.67 -2.82
C LEU A 422 22.00 8.86 -3.86
N LYS A 423 22.64 8.54 -4.96
CA LYS A 423 22.04 7.84 -6.10
C LYS A 423 23.07 6.98 -6.84
N ARG A 424 22.65 5.80 -7.36
CA ARG A 424 23.56 4.92 -8.10
C ARG A 424 23.92 5.46 -9.49
N SER A 425 23.01 6.17 -10.13
CA SER A 425 23.15 6.70 -11.49
C SER A 425 22.14 7.80 -11.75
N MET A 426 22.25 8.50 -12.86
CA MET A 426 21.30 9.52 -13.30
C MET A 426 19.98 8.95 -13.88
N ASN A 427 19.79 7.64 -13.88
CA ASN A 427 18.58 7.03 -14.40
C ASN A 427 17.32 7.61 -13.72
N PRO A 428 16.22 7.84 -14.48
CA PRO A 428 14.99 8.37 -13.94
C PRO A 428 14.37 7.46 -12.86
N GLY A 429 13.47 8.03 -12.07
CA GLY A 429 12.69 7.32 -11.07
C GLY A 429 11.50 6.56 -11.67
N PHE A 430 10.49 6.27 -10.85
CA PHE A 430 9.28 5.57 -11.26
C PHE A 430 8.45 6.33 -12.30
N ALA A 431 8.47 7.67 -12.22
CA ALA A 431 7.76 8.52 -13.18
C ALA A 431 8.40 8.52 -14.57
N GLY A 432 9.62 7.98 -14.71
CA GLY A 432 10.32 7.89 -15.99
C GLY A 432 10.83 9.23 -16.53
N ILE A 433 10.90 10.26 -15.68
CA ILE A 433 11.33 11.63 -16.03
C ILE A 433 12.63 12.00 -15.33
N GLU A 434 13.35 12.95 -15.91
CA GLU A 434 14.52 13.56 -15.28
C GLU A 434 14.10 14.43 -14.09
N ASN A 435 15.06 14.70 -13.22
CA ASN A 435 14.84 15.53 -12.05
C ASN A 435 15.75 16.77 -12.10
N PRO A 436 15.19 17.97 -12.37
CA PRO A 436 15.96 19.21 -12.41
C PRO A 436 16.71 19.55 -11.13
N LEU A 437 16.27 19.00 -10.00
CA LEU A 437 16.99 19.13 -8.72
C LEU A 437 18.47 18.71 -8.82
N PHE A 438 18.78 17.69 -9.63
CA PHE A 438 20.15 17.16 -9.74
C PHE A 438 21.12 18.11 -10.45
N TYR A 439 20.59 19.05 -11.23
CA TYR A 439 21.34 20.09 -11.92
C TYR A 439 21.35 21.44 -11.19
N ASN A 440 20.66 21.50 -10.04
CA ASN A 440 20.62 22.73 -9.23
C ASN A 440 22.02 23.06 -8.68
N PRO A 441 22.49 24.32 -8.72
CA PRO A 441 23.78 24.73 -8.17
C PRO A 441 23.99 24.40 -6.69
N LYS A 442 22.92 24.27 -5.91
CA LYS A 442 22.94 23.87 -4.49
C LYS A 442 23.07 22.36 -4.31
N THR A 443 22.88 21.56 -5.38
CA THR A 443 22.85 20.10 -5.31
C THR A 443 24.22 19.52 -5.60
N VAL A 444 24.58 18.52 -4.79
CA VAL A 444 25.79 17.72 -4.93
C VAL A 444 25.38 16.25 -4.97
N MET A 445 25.88 15.53 -5.98
CA MET A 445 25.60 14.09 -6.17
C MET A 445 26.70 13.26 -5.54
N LEU A 446 26.33 12.35 -4.63
CA LEU A 446 27.20 11.29 -4.14
C LEU A 446 26.77 9.99 -4.82
N PHE A 447 27.52 9.61 -5.87
CA PHE A 447 27.21 8.41 -6.65
C PHE A 447 27.71 7.15 -5.94
N GLY A 448 26.85 6.14 -5.85
CA GLY A 448 27.17 4.85 -5.28
C GLY A 448 25.95 4.08 -4.77
N ASP A 449 26.21 2.91 -4.22
CA ASP A 449 25.20 2.18 -3.44
C ASP A 449 24.90 2.94 -2.15
N ALA A 450 23.61 3.10 -1.82
CA ALA A 450 23.22 3.93 -0.68
C ALA A 450 23.82 3.44 0.64
N LYS A 451 23.86 2.12 0.87
CA LYS A 451 24.45 1.56 2.09
C LYS A 451 25.94 1.80 2.16
N ALA A 452 26.66 1.50 1.09
CA ALA A 452 28.12 1.70 1.02
C ALA A 452 28.47 3.18 1.22
N SER A 453 27.73 4.10 0.57
CA SER A 453 27.93 5.55 0.71
C SER A 453 27.70 6.05 2.12
N ILE A 454 26.60 5.59 2.78
CA ILE A 454 26.31 5.99 4.16
C ILE A 454 27.36 5.44 5.15
N VAL A 455 27.81 4.21 4.97
CA VAL A 455 28.87 3.62 5.81
C VAL A 455 30.17 4.40 5.69
N ALA A 456 30.54 4.82 4.47
CA ALA A 456 31.70 5.68 4.24
C ALA A 456 31.52 7.04 4.95
N LEU A 457 30.36 7.69 4.80
CA LEU A 457 30.04 8.93 5.49
C LEU A 457 30.14 8.81 7.02
N VAL A 458 29.67 7.70 7.61
CA VAL A 458 29.82 7.46 9.07
C VAL A 458 31.29 7.42 9.49
N GLN A 459 32.15 6.80 8.69
CA GLN A 459 33.59 6.74 8.96
C GLN A 459 34.23 8.11 8.83
N ASP A 460 33.94 8.83 7.75
CA ASP A 460 34.54 10.12 7.46
C ASP A 460 34.08 11.22 8.41
N VAL A 461 32.79 11.24 8.80
CA VAL A 461 32.25 12.16 9.84
C VAL A 461 32.85 11.90 11.23
N LYS A 462 33.24 10.65 11.55
CA LYS A 462 33.99 10.38 12.80
C LYS A 462 35.34 11.00 12.81
N ASN A 463 35.97 11.14 11.65
CA ASN A 463 37.34 11.67 11.51
C ASN A 463 37.36 13.20 11.28
N ALA A 464 36.23 13.79 10.87
CA ALA A 464 36.04 15.24 10.72
C ALA A 464 35.61 15.89 12.03
#